data_35b6807a22dd94bdff9e959a2f3a0dea
#
_entry.id   35b6807a22dd94bdff9e959a2f3a0dea
#
_cell.length_a   1.000
_cell.length_b   1.000
_cell.length_c   1.000
_cell.angle_alpha   90.00
_cell.angle_beta   90.00
_cell.angle_gamma   90.00
#
_symmetry.space_group_name_H-M   'P 1'
#
loop_
_entity.id
_entity.type
_entity.pdbx_description
1 polymer ?
#
loop_
_entity_poly.entity_id
_entity_poly.type
_entity_poly.pdbx_seq_one_letter_code
_entity_poly.pdbx_strand_id
1 'polypeptide(L)'
;METSILGYYLFDREEHGLINALNWNKENKSLLKHPDIKDRKTIWTLLKAKGITSNNLQPRDLVDSALSEYIYKDSHQIAYKDTEELNEIVSDSSVLDNRFNFIYYPNIDISAHVFGVGSDQWHEEVGIFEMFIKNLNSTQSKKMYTLITADHGLTNISNENRIHLDYEEDVVVYGDQRSVYINGDETKVKKIFKNVPGRFLNSVEIRHLIGEPTNNLNKRLYPDHCFLVDDGYIIFPKHLKANLVGYHGGITEEEMRVPVIEIINF
;
A
#
# COMPACT_ATOMS: atom_id res chain seq x y z
N MET A 1 12.73 -8.23 6.22
CA MET A 1 12.19 -7.76 4.93
C MET A 1 11.81 -8.98 4.08
N GLU A 2 10.54 -9.36 4.08
CA GLU A 2 10.12 -10.57 3.37
C GLU A 2 9.50 -10.30 1.99
N THR A 3 8.82 -9.17 1.81
CA THR A 3 8.08 -8.88 0.57
C THR A 3 8.93 -8.32 -0.56
N SER A 4 10.08 -7.75 -0.30
CA SER A 4 10.91 -6.96 -1.23
C SER A 4 10.22 -5.69 -1.75
N ILE A 5 8.97 -5.43 -1.36
CA ILE A 5 8.21 -4.22 -1.70
C ILE A 5 8.21 -3.34 -0.45
N LEU A 6 8.90 -2.21 -0.51
CA LEU A 6 9.15 -1.33 0.63
C LEU A 6 8.32 -0.04 0.61
N GLY A 7 7.56 0.20 -0.44
CA GLY A 7 6.78 1.43 -0.59
C GLY A 7 6.25 1.59 -2.01
N TYR A 8 5.65 2.75 -2.26
CA TYR A 8 5.05 3.12 -3.53
C TYR A 8 6.04 3.09 -4.70
N TYR A 9 7.28 3.57 -4.47
CA TYR A 9 8.37 3.47 -5.42
C TYR A 9 9.51 2.63 -4.84
N LEU A 10 10.07 1.77 -5.71
CA LEU A 10 11.27 0.99 -5.46
C LEU A 10 12.39 1.51 -6.36
N PHE A 11 13.64 1.41 -5.92
CA PHE A 11 14.79 1.67 -6.75
C PHE A 11 15.59 0.39 -6.93
N ASP A 12 15.77 0.00 -8.18
CA ASP A 12 16.57 -1.15 -8.55
C ASP A 12 18.01 -0.71 -8.86
N ARG A 13 18.95 -1.07 -7.99
CA ARG A 13 20.37 -0.66 -8.12
C ARG A 13 21.06 -1.27 -9.33
N GLU A 14 20.68 -2.47 -9.77
CA GLU A 14 21.34 -3.13 -10.89
C GLU A 14 20.82 -2.58 -12.24
N GLU A 15 19.55 -2.31 -12.34
CA GLU A 15 18.93 -1.74 -13.54
C GLU A 15 18.91 -0.21 -13.53
N HIS A 16 19.37 0.43 -12.42
CA HIS A 16 19.38 1.88 -12.22
C HIS A 16 18.02 2.54 -12.52
N GLY A 17 16.93 1.85 -12.14
CA GLY A 17 15.57 2.25 -12.48
C GLY A 17 14.64 2.40 -11.29
N LEU A 18 13.75 3.40 -11.36
CA LEU A 18 12.60 3.53 -10.46
C LEU A 18 11.45 2.66 -10.94
N ILE A 19 10.85 1.93 -10.03
CA ILE A 19 9.69 1.07 -10.28
C ILE A 19 8.53 1.59 -9.44
N ASN A 20 7.45 2.01 -10.11
CA ASN A 20 6.20 2.32 -9.44
C ASN A 20 5.46 1.01 -9.12
N ALA A 21 5.30 0.68 -7.84
CA ALA A 21 4.69 -0.57 -7.40
C ALA A 21 3.20 -0.65 -7.75
N LEU A 22 2.45 0.46 -7.73
CA LEU A 22 1.02 0.48 -8.06
C LEU A 22 0.76 0.43 -9.57
N ASN A 23 1.61 1.09 -10.36
CA ASN A 23 1.55 1.08 -11.82
C ASN A 23 2.61 0.16 -12.43
N TRP A 24 2.87 -0.95 -11.79
CA TRP A 24 3.82 -1.93 -12.25
C TRP A 24 3.33 -2.55 -13.56
N ASN A 25 3.76 -1.93 -14.65
CA ASN A 25 3.35 -2.31 -15.99
C ASN A 25 4.08 -3.57 -16.47
N LYS A 26 3.60 -4.13 -17.60
CA LYS A 26 4.13 -5.37 -18.17
C LYS A 26 5.61 -5.26 -18.60
N GLU A 27 6.14 -4.05 -18.77
CA GLU A 27 7.53 -3.82 -19.21
C GLU A 27 8.53 -4.05 -18.07
N ASN A 28 8.16 -3.78 -16.82
CA ASN A 28 9.00 -4.01 -15.63
C ASN A 28 8.78 -5.39 -14.97
N LYS A 29 8.32 -6.37 -15.73
CA LYS A 29 8.12 -7.76 -15.25
C LYS A 29 9.42 -8.50 -14.89
N SER A 30 10.60 -7.92 -15.13
CA SER A 30 11.88 -8.56 -14.77
C SER A 30 11.95 -8.93 -13.29
N LEU A 31 11.53 -8.03 -12.40
CA LEU A 31 11.48 -8.30 -10.96
C LEU A 31 10.50 -9.43 -10.59
N LEU A 32 9.33 -9.51 -11.22
CA LEU A 32 8.37 -10.60 -10.97
C LEU A 32 8.89 -11.97 -11.38
N LYS A 33 9.84 -12.03 -12.31
CA LYS A 33 10.51 -13.26 -12.74
C LYS A 33 11.66 -13.66 -11.82
N HIS A 34 12.08 -12.78 -10.91
CA HIS A 34 13.16 -13.08 -9.99
C HIS A 34 12.75 -14.27 -9.09
N PRO A 35 13.61 -15.29 -8.90
CA PRO A 35 13.28 -16.48 -8.10
C PRO A 35 12.77 -16.12 -6.70
N ASP A 36 13.39 -15.16 -6.05
CA ASP A 36 13.02 -14.72 -4.69
C ASP A 36 11.60 -14.10 -4.61
N ILE A 37 11.03 -13.67 -5.73
CA ILE A 37 9.64 -13.22 -5.83
C ILE A 37 8.75 -14.37 -6.27
N LYS A 38 9.10 -15.02 -7.38
CA LYS A 38 8.27 -16.04 -8.03
C LYS A 38 7.94 -17.22 -7.09
N ASP A 39 8.89 -17.66 -6.30
CA ASP A 39 8.77 -18.85 -5.45
C ASP A 39 8.27 -18.53 -4.02
N ARG A 40 7.95 -17.29 -3.75
CA ARG A 40 7.45 -16.85 -2.45
C ARG A 40 6.05 -17.40 -2.16
N LYS A 41 5.87 -17.89 -0.94
CA LYS A 41 4.57 -18.34 -0.43
C LYS A 41 3.79 -17.15 0.11
N THR A 42 2.66 -16.85 -0.51
CA THR A 42 1.69 -15.87 -0.01
C THR A 42 0.71 -16.53 0.96
N ILE A 43 -0.13 -15.75 1.64
CA ILE A 43 -1.23 -16.30 2.44
C ILE A 43 -2.16 -17.18 1.58
N TRP A 44 -2.39 -16.81 0.34
CA TRP A 44 -3.22 -17.55 -0.62
C TRP A 44 -2.65 -18.92 -0.94
N THR A 45 -1.32 -19.00 -1.15
CA THR A 45 -0.61 -20.27 -1.33
C THR A 45 -0.75 -21.16 -0.10
N LEU A 46 -0.67 -20.59 1.11
CA LEU A 46 -0.84 -21.33 2.36
C LEU A 46 -2.27 -21.82 2.57
N LEU A 47 -3.28 -21.01 2.27
CA LEU A 47 -4.68 -21.39 2.33
C LEU A 47 -4.97 -22.54 1.35
N LYS A 48 -4.54 -22.42 0.11
CA LYS A 48 -4.67 -23.46 -0.91
C LYS A 48 -4.02 -24.77 -0.49
N ALA A 49 -2.82 -24.73 0.10
CA ALA A 49 -2.14 -25.92 0.62
C ALA A 49 -2.91 -26.61 1.76
N LYS A 50 -3.76 -25.89 2.47
CA LYS A 50 -4.69 -26.43 3.50
C LYS A 50 -6.06 -26.82 2.93
N GLY A 51 -6.26 -26.76 1.62
CA GLY A 51 -7.54 -27.07 0.98
C GLY A 51 -8.61 -25.98 1.19
N ILE A 52 -8.21 -24.77 1.61
CA ILE A 52 -9.12 -23.65 1.80
C ILE A 52 -9.18 -22.86 0.50
N THR A 53 -10.37 -22.79 -0.11
CA THR A 53 -10.62 -21.93 -1.26
C THR A 53 -10.65 -20.47 -0.80
N SER A 54 -10.06 -19.59 -1.59
CA SER A 54 -10.01 -18.16 -1.28
C SER A 54 -10.42 -17.31 -2.48
N ASN A 55 -11.19 -16.27 -2.20
CA ASN A 55 -11.54 -15.23 -3.15
C ASN A 55 -10.82 -13.93 -2.79
N ASN A 56 -10.46 -13.17 -3.80
CA ASN A 56 -10.01 -11.80 -3.70
C ASN A 56 -10.91 -10.91 -4.55
N LEU A 57 -11.73 -10.08 -3.92
CA LEU A 57 -12.61 -9.13 -4.56
C LEU A 57 -11.92 -7.76 -4.59
N GLN A 58 -11.67 -7.22 -5.77
CA GLN A 58 -10.97 -5.94 -5.93
C GLN A 58 -11.47 -5.15 -7.14
N PRO A 59 -11.22 -3.82 -7.20
CA PRO A 59 -11.54 -3.01 -8.36
C PRO A 59 -10.96 -3.61 -9.66
N ARG A 60 -11.76 -3.54 -10.73
CA ARG A 60 -11.43 -4.13 -12.05
C ARG A 60 -10.08 -3.68 -12.58
N ASP A 61 -9.74 -2.41 -12.39
CA ASP A 61 -8.48 -1.83 -12.88
C ASP A 61 -7.24 -2.42 -12.21
N LEU A 62 -7.39 -3.07 -11.06
CA LEU A 62 -6.30 -3.67 -10.30
C LEU A 62 -6.09 -5.15 -10.58
N VAL A 63 -7.12 -5.88 -11.06
CA VAL A 63 -7.10 -7.35 -11.22
C VAL A 63 -5.94 -7.82 -12.10
N ASP A 64 -5.69 -7.14 -13.20
CA ASP A 64 -4.64 -7.52 -14.17
C ASP A 64 -3.32 -6.80 -13.95
N SER A 65 -3.13 -6.12 -12.81
CA SER A 65 -1.87 -5.47 -12.50
C SER A 65 -0.79 -6.50 -12.15
N ALA A 66 0.47 -6.17 -12.44
CA ALA A 66 1.60 -7.03 -12.10
C ALA A 66 1.72 -7.25 -10.58
N LEU A 67 1.36 -6.25 -9.78
CA LEU A 67 1.33 -6.34 -8.32
C LEU A 67 0.25 -7.33 -7.85
N SER A 68 -0.97 -7.26 -8.42
CA SER A 68 -2.06 -8.19 -8.09
C SER A 68 -1.73 -9.63 -8.50
N GLU A 69 -1.13 -9.83 -9.68
CA GLU A 69 -0.65 -11.14 -10.13
C GLU A 69 0.34 -11.76 -9.12
N TYR A 70 1.17 -10.93 -8.51
CA TYR A 70 2.14 -11.34 -7.50
C TYR A 70 1.51 -11.59 -6.12
N ILE A 71 0.77 -10.61 -5.60
CA ILE A 71 0.25 -10.64 -4.22
C ILE A 71 -0.86 -11.69 -4.08
N TYR A 72 -1.78 -11.78 -5.04
CA TYR A 72 -2.98 -12.61 -4.98
C TYR A 72 -2.85 -13.95 -5.71
N LYS A 73 -1.63 -14.37 -6.00
CA LYS A 73 -1.34 -15.68 -6.56
C LYS A 73 -2.04 -16.79 -5.76
N ASP A 74 -2.68 -17.72 -6.47
CA ASP A 74 -3.43 -18.85 -5.89
C ASP A 74 -4.80 -18.50 -5.26
N SER A 75 -5.28 -17.26 -5.31
CA SER A 75 -6.66 -16.90 -5.02
C SER A 75 -7.50 -16.83 -6.31
N HIS A 76 -8.81 -16.97 -6.17
CA HIS A 76 -9.76 -16.67 -7.22
C HIS A 76 -10.05 -15.17 -7.22
N GLN A 77 -9.67 -14.49 -8.29
CA GLN A 77 -9.86 -13.04 -8.40
C GLN A 77 -11.24 -12.72 -8.97
N ILE A 78 -11.96 -11.84 -8.28
CA ILE A 78 -13.30 -11.36 -8.66
C ILE A 78 -13.18 -9.84 -8.80
N ALA A 79 -13.38 -9.36 -10.03
CA ALA A 79 -13.35 -7.95 -10.35
C ALA A 79 -14.70 -7.29 -10.07
N TYR A 80 -14.70 -6.08 -9.53
CA TYR A 80 -15.89 -5.23 -9.49
C TYR A 80 -15.57 -3.82 -10.01
N LYS A 81 -16.57 -3.13 -10.53
CA LYS A 81 -16.45 -1.79 -11.13
C LYS A 81 -16.64 -0.70 -10.07
N ASP A 82 -17.67 -0.86 -9.24
CA ASP A 82 -18.13 0.11 -8.25
C ASP A 82 -18.77 -0.60 -7.04
N THR A 83 -19.17 0.16 -6.04
CA THR A 83 -19.79 -0.39 -4.82
C THR A 83 -21.15 -1.06 -5.09
N GLU A 84 -21.87 -0.64 -6.12
CA GLU A 84 -23.16 -1.25 -6.51
C GLU A 84 -22.93 -2.68 -7.03
N GLU A 85 -22.02 -2.86 -8.00
CA GLU A 85 -21.63 -4.19 -8.50
C GLU A 85 -21.04 -5.06 -7.38
N LEU A 86 -20.23 -4.48 -6.48
CA LEU A 86 -19.71 -5.21 -5.31
C LEU A 86 -20.85 -5.71 -4.41
N ASN A 87 -21.86 -4.89 -4.13
CA ASN A 87 -23.04 -5.28 -3.38
C ASN A 87 -23.81 -6.43 -4.06
N GLU A 88 -23.97 -6.38 -5.39
CA GLU A 88 -24.61 -7.46 -6.16
C GLU A 88 -23.84 -8.77 -6.02
N ILE A 89 -22.51 -8.74 -6.19
CA ILE A 89 -21.63 -9.91 -6.08
C ILE A 89 -21.73 -10.55 -4.69
N VAL A 90 -21.64 -9.75 -3.61
CA VAL A 90 -21.66 -10.29 -2.24
C VAL A 90 -23.07 -10.70 -1.78
N SER A 91 -24.12 -10.27 -2.48
CA SER A 91 -25.49 -10.69 -2.21
C SER A 91 -25.75 -12.13 -2.67
N ASP A 92 -24.96 -12.67 -3.59
CA ASP A 92 -24.95 -14.09 -3.90
C ASP A 92 -24.12 -14.85 -2.87
N SER A 93 -24.79 -15.43 -1.87
CA SER A 93 -24.10 -16.17 -0.80
C SER A 93 -23.20 -17.31 -1.30
N SER A 94 -23.48 -17.86 -2.49
CA SER A 94 -22.65 -18.92 -3.08
C SER A 94 -21.23 -18.45 -3.43
N VAL A 95 -21.04 -17.16 -3.64
CA VAL A 95 -19.73 -16.56 -3.90
C VAL A 95 -18.85 -16.61 -2.65
N LEU A 96 -19.42 -16.31 -1.48
CA LEU A 96 -18.66 -16.16 -0.23
C LEU A 96 -18.63 -17.44 0.63
N ASP A 97 -19.60 -18.35 0.43
CA ASP A 97 -19.80 -19.53 1.27
C ASP A 97 -18.58 -20.49 1.29
N ASN A 98 -18.20 -20.94 2.50
CA ASN A 98 -17.13 -21.93 2.74
C ASN A 98 -15.76 -21.51 2.17
N ARG A 99 -15.46 -20.23 2.13
CA ARG A 99 -14.22 -19.67 1.59
C ARG A 99 -13.62 -18.65 2.51
N PHE A 100 -12.33 -18.40 2.33
CA PHE A 100 -11.71 -17.19 2.83
C PHE A 100 -11.92 -16.09 1.79
N ASN A 101 -12.60 -15.01 2.16
CA ASN A 101 -12.88 -13.90 1.27
C ASN A 101 -12.12 -12.66 1.74
N PHE A 102 -11.38 -12.05 0.82
CA PHE A 102 -10.73 -10.77 1.01
C PHE A 102 -11.41 -9.76 0.09
N ILE A 103 -11.92 -8.70 0.66
CA ILE A 103 -12.58 -7.62 -0.08
C ILE A 103 -11.73 -6.36 0.10
N TYR A 104 -11.14 -5.88 -0.98
CA TYR A 104 -10.39 -4.63 -0.99
C TYR A 104 -11.30 -3.48 -1.41
N TYR A 105 -11.51 -2.53 -0.52
CA TYR A 105 -12.37 -1.36 -0.71
C TYR A 105 -11.54 -0.07 -0.64
N PRO A 106 -11.09 0.50 -1.77
CA PRO A 106 -10.16 1.64 -1.79
C PRO A 106 -10.82 3.01 -1.68
N ASN A 107 -12.15 3.13 -1.80
CA ASN A 107 -12.80 4.42 -2.02
C ASN A 107 -12.62 5.39 -0.85
N ILE A 108 -12.59 4.92 0.39
CA ILE A 108 -12.34 5.76 1.58
C ILE A 108 -10.96 6.38 1.49
N ASP A 109 -9.95 5.59 1.12
CA ASP A 109 -8.58 6.04 0.93
C ASP A 109 -8.46 7.04 -0.22
N ILE A 110 -9.04 6.74 -1.38
CA ILE A 110 -9.09 7.62 -2.55
C ILE A 110 -9.74 8.96 -2.18
N SER A 111 -10.87 8.94 -1.47
CA SER A 111 -11.57 10.15 -1.04
C SER A 111 -10.72 10.97 -0.06
N ALA A 112 -10.04 10.31 0.88
CA ALA A 112 -9.11 10.96 1.79
C ALA A 112 -7.93 11.62 1.05
N HIS A 113 -7.35 10.93 0.06
CA HIS A 113 -6.27 11.49 -0.77
C HIS A 113 -6.70 12.72 -1.56
N VAL A 114 -7.88 12.68 -2.18
CA VAL A 114 -8.34 13.75 -3.11
C VAL A 114 -8.92 14.94 -2.35
N PHE A 115 -9.76 14.69 -1.36
CA PHE A 115 -10.55 15.73 -0.68
C PHE A 115 -10.06 16.01 0.74
N GLY A 116 -9.29 15.11 1.32
CA GLY A 116 -8.79 15.17 2.69
C GLY A 116 -9.68 14.40 3.68
N VAL A 117 -9.04 13.88 4.71
CA VAL A 117 -9.70 13.26 5.85
C VAL A 117 -10.61 14.27 6.53
N GLY A 118 -11.87 13.89 6.81
CA GLY A 118 -12.86 14.75 7.45
C GLY A 118 -13.60 15.70 6.49
N SER A 119 -13.37 15.63 5.18
CA SER A 119 -14.17 16.35 4.18
C SER A 119 -15.58 15.76 4.06
N ASP A 120 -16.50 16.52 3.50
CA ASP A 120 -17.87 16.04 3.24
C ASP A 120 -17.86 14.80 2.32
N GLN A 121 -17.02 14.79 1.30
CA GLN A 121 -16.87 13.67 0.36
C GLN A 121 -16.31 12.43 1.06
N TRP A 122 -15.36 12.61 1.98
CA TRP A 122 -14.83 11.51 2.77
C TRP A 122 -15.92 10.92 3.70
N HIS A 123 -16.70 11.76 4.37
CA HIS A 123 -17.82 11.34 5.21
C HIS A 123 -18.91 10.61 4.41
N GLU A 124 -19.22 11.10 3.20
CA GLU A 124 -20.14 10.43 2.29
C GLU A 124 -19.66 9.01 1.94
N GLU A 125 -18.38 8.85 1.60
CA GLU A 125 -17.81 7.54 1.25
C GLU A 125 -17.78 6.57 2.44
N VAL A 126 -17.50 7.06 3.65
CA VAL A 126 -17.62 6.27 4.89
C VAL A 126 -19.08 5.79 5.09
N GLY A 127 -20.06 6.65 4.85
CA GLY A 127 -21.48 6.30 4.91
C GLY A 127 -21.87 5.23 3.89
N ILE A 128 -21.35 5.30 2.67
CA ILE A 128 -21.56 4.28 1.63
C ILE A 128 -20.94 2.94 2.08
N PHE A 129 -19.75 2.96 2.63
CA PHE A 129 -19.09 1.75 3.16
C PHE A 129 -19.87 1.14 4.34
N GLU A 130 -20.40 1.95 5.25
CA GLU A 130 -21.27 1.45 6.34
C GLU A 130 -22.51 0.74 5.80
N MET A 131 -23.14 1.28 4.76
CA MET A 131 -24.28 0.63 4.11
C MET A 131 -23.88 -0.69 3.44
N PHE A 132 -22.72 -0.72 2.77
CA PHE A 132 -22.17 -1.94 2.21
C PHE A 132 -22.00 -3.04 3.26
N ILE A 133 -21.40 -2.71 4.43
CA ILE A 133 -21.22 -3.68 5.52
C ILE A 133 -22.55 -4.17 6.09
N LYS A 134 -23.55 -3.29 6.23
CA LYS A 134 -24.90 -3.68 6.67
C LYS A 134 -25.54 -4.67 5.67
N ASN A 135 -25.41 -4.40 4.37
CA ASN A 135 -25.94 -5.30 3.33
C ASN A 135 -25.20 -6.65 3.34
N LEU A 136 -23.87 -6.64 3.39
CA LEU A 136 -23.07 -7.85 3.47
C LEU A 136 -23.51 -8.75 4.64
N ASN A 137 -23.74 -8.18 5.80
CA ASN A 137 -24.20 -8.93 6.98
C ASN A 137 -25.63 -9.45 6.86
N SER A 138 -26.52 -8.72 6.21
CA SER A 138 -27.94 -9.10 6.07
C SER A 138 -28.19 -10.17 5.02
N THR A 139 -27.33 -10.28 4.02
CA THR A 139 -27.49 -11.21 2.88
C THR A 139 -26.87 -12.59 3.14
N GLN A 140 -26.02 -12.73 4.17
CA GLN A 140 -25.37 -13.99 4.47
C GLN A 140 -26.32 -14.97 5.17
N SER A 141 -26.51 -16.14 4.57
CA SER A 141 -27.35 -17.21 5.10
C SER A 141 -26.69 -18.11 6.13
N LYS A 142 -25.37 -18.02 6.27
CA LYS A 142 -24.55 -18.86 7.17
C LYS A 142 -23.77 -17.98 8.15
N LYS A 143 -23.34 -18.61 9.24
CA LYS A 143 -22.40 -17.99 10.18
C LYS A 143 -21.15 -17.52 9.46
N MET A 144 -20.93 -16.23 9.47
CA MET A 144 -19.77 -15.59 8.87
C MET A 144 -19.05 -14.79 9.96
N TYR A 145 -17.71 -14.90 9.97
CA TYR A 145 -16.83 -14.04 10.72
C TYR A 145 -16.25 -13.00 9.77
N THR A 146 -16.50 -11.73 10.04
CA THR A 146 -15.98 -10.62 9.23
C THR A 146 -15.04 -9.79 10.08
N LEU A 147 -13.83 -9.59 9.58
CA LEU A 147 -12.84 -8.67 10.14
C LEU A 147 -12.65 -7.50 9.19
N ILE A 148 -12.87 -6.27 9.69
CA ILE A 148 -12.64 -5.04 8.93
C ILE A 148 -11.40 -4.37 9.52
N THR A 149 -10.45 -4.05 8.65
CA THR A 149 -9.23 -3.33 9.00
C THR A 149 -8.75 -2.48 7.82
N ALA A 150 -7.74 -1.66 8.04
CA ALA A 150 -7.06 -0.90 7.01
C ALA A 150 -5.56 -1.20 7.05
N ASP A 151 -4.83 -0.83 6.01
CA ASP A 151 -3.37 -0.93 5.91
C ASP A 151 -2.67 0.26 6.58
N HIS A 152 -3.28 1.44 6.55
CA HIS A 152 -2.81 2.68 7.18
C HIS A 152 -3.97 3.65 7.39
N GLY A 153 -3.72 4.76 8.11
CA GLY A 153 -4.53 5.96 8.10
C GLY A 153 -3.90 7.05 7.23
N LEU A 154 -4.43 8.26 7.27
CA LEU A 154 -3.94 9.40 6.49
C LEU A 154 -3.92 10.68 7.34
N THR A 155 -3.06 11.63 6.95
CA THR A 155 -3.03 13.00 7.48
C THR A 155 -3.15 14.02 6.36
N ASN A 156 -3.83 15.15 6.63
CA ASN A 156 -3.96 16.24 5.66
C ASN A 156 -2.73 17.13 5.71
N ILE A 157 -2.19 17.47 4.53
CA ILE A 157 -0.99 18.31 4.41
C ILE A 157 -1.33 19.61 3.67
N SER A 158 -1.02 20.72 4.31
CA SER A 158 -1.21 22.04 3.71
C SER A 158 -0.18 22.33 2.60
N ASN A 159 -0.53 23.22 1.68
CA ASN A 159 0.32 23.52 0.52
C ASN A 159 1.69 24.10 0.91
N GLU A 160 1.74 24.92 1.95
CA GLU A 160 2.97 25.54 2.46
C GLU A 160 3.97 24.53 3.04
N ASN A 161 3.50 23.37 3.43
CA ASN A 161 4.31 22.32 4.04
C ASN A 161 4.81 21.26 3.03
N ARG A 162 4.70 21.55 1.74
CA ARG A 162 5.13 20.71 0.63
C ARG A 162 6.54 21.09 0.19
N ILE A 163 7.48 20.18 0.39
CA ILE A 163 8.89 20.42 0.17
C ILE A 163 9.32 19.81 -1.16
N HIS A 164 9.70 20.64 -2.10
CA HIS A 164 10.29 20.20 -3.36
C HIS A 164 11.80 20.16 -3.22
N LEU A 165 12.38 18.96 -3.36
CA LEU A 165 13.82 18.80 -3.28
C LEU A 165 14.49 19.11 -4.61
N ASP A 166 15.61 19.81 -4.55
CA ASP A 166 16.55 19.94 -5.66
C ASP A 166 17.79 19.08 -5.41
N TYR A 167 18.08 18.14 -6.32
CA TYR A 167 19.21 17.21 -6.24
C TYR A 167 19.67 16.78 -7.62
N GLU A 168 20.93 16.36 -7.71
CA GLU A 168 21.56 15.88 -8.95
C GLU A 168 21.18 14.40 -9.25
N GLU A 169 21.47 13.93 -10.45
CA GLU A 169 21.08 12.58 -10.91
C GLU A 169 21.75 11.43 -10.16
N ASP A 170 22.86 11.69 -9.50
CA ASP A 170 23.59 10.70 -8.69
C ASP A 170 23.01 10.46 -7.30
N VAL A 171 21.94 11.19 -6.95
CA VAL A 171 21.14 10.94 -5.75
C VAL A 171 19.73 10.56 -6.19
N VAL A 172 19.27 9.41 -5.75
CA VAL A 172 17.92 8.92 -6.05
C VAL A 172 17.08 8.99 -4.79
N VAL A 173 15.97 9.74 -4.84
CA VAL A 173 14.99 9.87 -3.75
C VAL A 173 13.71 9.18 -4.18
N TYR A 174 13.22 8.22 -3.41
CA TYR A 174 12.07 7.36 -3.75
C TYR A 174 11.32 6.90 -2.47
N GLY A 175 10.43 5.91 -2.59
CA GLY A 175 9.59 5.45 -1.49
C GLY A 175 8.30 6.25 -1.39
N ASP A 176 7.88 6.56 -0.20
CA ASP A 176 6.70 7.37 0.07
C ASP A 176 7.09 8.80 0.44
N GLN A 177 6.13 9.74 0.30
CA GLN A 177 6.40 11.17 0.50
C GLN A 177 6.60 11.57 1.97
N ARG A 178 6.21 10.70 2.90
CA ARG A 178 6.36 10.89 4.35
C ARG A 178 7.54 10.11 4.94
N SER A 179 7.95 9.02 4.27
CA SER A 179 9.16 8.24 4.58
C SER A 179 9.92 7.99 3.31
N VAL A 180 10.90 8.82 3.03
CA VAL A 180 11.65 8.72 1.78
C VAL A 180 12.88 7.83 1.94
N TYR A 181 13.09 7.01 0.94
CA TYR A 181 14.29 6.22 0.76
C TYR A 181 15.25 6.94 -0.18
N ILE A 182 16.54 6.82 0.09
CA ILE A 182 17.55 7.57 -0.65
C ILE A 182 18.73 6.66 -0.96
N ASN A 183 19.18 6.69 -2.20
CA ASN A 183 20.43 6.09 -2.63
C ASN A 183 21.39 7.19 -3.11
N GLY A 184 22.61 7.20 -2.60
CA GLY A 184 23.62 8.19 -2.96
C GLY A 184 24.67 8.41 -1.87
N ASP A 185 25.65 9.25 -2.21
CA ASP A 185 26.73 9.63 -1.28
C ASP A 185 26.16 10.34 -0.05
N GLU A 186 26.58 9.91 1.13
CA GLU A 186 26.09 10.42 2.42
C GLU A 186 26.26 11.93 2.58
N THR A 187 27.39 12.49 2.11
CA THR A 187 27.67 13.92 2.23
C THR A 187 26.72 14.75 1.37
N LYS A 188 26.48 14.29 0.13
CA LYS A 188 25.53 14.92 -0.77
C LYS A 188 24.10 14.84 -0.23
N VAL A 189 23.71 13.66 0.22
CA VAL A 189 22.38 13.42 0.83
C VAL A 189 22.15 14.33 2.03
N LYS A 190 23.09 14.39 2.98
CA LYS A 190 23.00 15.28 4.14
C LYS A 190 22.92 16.76 3.76
N LYS A 191 23.59 17.19 2.69
CA LYS A 191 23.51 18.56 2.18
C LYS A 191 22.12 18.87 1.62
N ILE A 192 21.53 17.97 0.84
CA ILE A 192 20.19 18.12 0.25
C ILE A 192 19.13 18.25 1.36
N PHE A 193 19.19 17.42 2.38
CA PHE A 193 18.21 17.35 3.44
C PHE A 193 18.47 18.29 4.64
N LYS A 194 19.52 19.14 4.58
CA LYS A 194 19.96 19.98 5.72
C LYS A 194 18.86 20.83 6.36
N ASN A 195 17.95 21.36 5.56
CA ASN A 195 16.88 22.26 6.00
C ASN A 195 15.47 21.63 5.83
N VAL A 196 15.43 20.33 5.61
CA VAL A 196 14.15 19.61 5.49
C VAL A 196 13.66 19.24 6.88
N PRO A 197 12.42 19.59 7.26
CA PRO A 197 11.84 19.16 8.54
C PRO A 197 11.74 17.62 8.58
N GLY A 198 12.42 17.04 9.57
CA GLY A 198 12.53 15.58 9.70
C GLY A 198 13.91 15.13 10.16
N ARG A 199 14.14 13.84 10.09
CA ARG A 199 15.40 13.24 10.51
C ARG A 199 15.79 12.01 9.71
N PHE A 200 17.08 11.77 9.59
CA PHE A 200 17.56 10.48 9.12
C PHE A 200 17.36 9.40 10.19
N LEU A 201 16.94 8.24 9.73
CA LEU A 201 16.91 7.05 10.57
C LEU A 201 18.31 6.42 10.60
N ASN A 202 18.71 5.96 11.78
CA ASN A 202 19.95 5.17 11.89
C ASN A 202 19.70 3.72 11.42
N SER A 203 20.77 2.96 11.23
CA SER A 203 20.67 1.59 10.71
C SER A 203 19.85 0.63 11.57
N VAL A 204 19.76 0.87 12.88
CA VAL A 204 18.92 0.05 13.80
C VAL A 204 17.44 0.39 13.58
N GLU A 205 17.10 1.67 13.48
CA GLU A 205 15.73 2.12 13.21
C GLU A 205 15.24 1.64 11.85
N ILE A 206 16.07 1.75 10.80
CA ILE A 206 15.73 1.24 9.46
C ILE A 206 15.44 -0.26 9.53
N ARG A 207 16.30 -1.06 10.16
CA ARG A 207 16.07 -2.50 10.32
C ARG A 207 14.81 -2.82 11.12
N HIS A 208 14.50 -2.01 12.12
CA HIS A 208 13.29 -2.19 12.92
C HIS A 208 12.03 -1.94 12.09
N LEU A 209 12.02 -0.91 11.25
CA LEU A 209 10.85 -0.50 10.46
C LEU A 209 10.63 -1.37 9.22
N ILE A 210 11.67 -1.60 8.43
CA ILE A 210 11.54 -2.31 7.14
C ILE A 210 12.17 -3.71 7.12
N GLY A 211 12.76 -4.14 8.23
CA GLY A 211 13.41 -5.43 8.38
C GLY A 211 14.80 -5.49 7.73
N GLU A 212 15.50 -6.58 7.95
CA GLU A 212 16.80 -6.83 7.32
C GLU A 212 16.65 -7.43 5.92
N PRO A 213 17.56 -7.10 4.98
CA PRO A 213 17.59 -7.75 3.69
C PRO A 213 18.09 -9.19 3.83
N THR A 214 17.21 -10.16 3.62
CA THR A 214 17.48 -11.60 3.84
C THR A 214 17.98 -12.35 2.60
N ASN A 215 17.84 -11.78 1.43
CA ASN A 215 18.26 -12.37 0.15
C ASN A 215 18.89 -11.33 -0.78
N ASN A 216 19.36 -11.76 -1.95
CA ASN A 216 20.06 -10.89 -2.88
C ASN A 216 19.14 -9.79 -3.46
N LEU A 217 17.89 -10.13 -3.76
CA LEU A 217 16.93 -9.15 -4.25
C LEU A 217 16.65 -8.07 -3.19
N ASN A 218 16.46 -8.47 -1.94
CA ASN A 218 16.26 -7.52 -0.85
C ASN A 218 17.46 -6.57 -0.70
N LYS A 219 18.69 -7.06 -0.80
CA LYS A 219 19.91 -6.23 -0.77
C LYS A 219 19.97 -5.25 -1.95
N ARG A 220 19.53 -5.71 -3.13
CA ARG A 220 19.48 -4.91 -4.36
C ARG A 220 18.51 -3.74 -4.24
N LEU A 221 17.35 -3.95 -3.59
CA LEU A 221 16.28 -2.95 -3.42
C LEU A 221 16.39 -2.14 -2.10
N TYR A 222 17.34 -2.47 -1.23
CA TYR A 222 17.45 -1.83 0.09
C TYR A 222 18.02 -0.41 -0.01
N PRO A 223 17.45 0.59 0.67
CA PRO A 223 17.95 1.97 0.62
C PRO A 223 19.30 2.13 1.34
N ASP A 224 20.12 3.09 0.90
CA ASP A 224 21.32 3.52 1.64
C ASP A 224 20.92 4.34 2.86
N HIS A 225 19.94 5.21 2.69
CA HIS A 225 19.45 6.11 3.73
C HIS A 225 17.92 6.11 3.74
N CYS A 226 17.35 6.40 4.90
CA CYS A 226 15.94 6.61 5.10
C CYS A 226 15.75 7.91 5.87
N PHE A 227 14.88 8.80 5.37
CA PHE A 227 14.54 10.05 6.00
C PHE A 227 13.05 10.06 6.36
N LEU A 228 12.76 10.22 7.64
CA LEU A 228 11.41 10.35 8.16
C LEU A 228 11.07 11.83 8.25
N VAL A 229 10.02 12.24 7.56
CA VAL A 229 9.55 13.62 7.51
C VAL A 229 8.77 13.95 8.78
N ASP A 230 8.97 15.16 9.31
CA ASP A 230 8.22 15.65 10.49
C ASP A 230 6.71 15.71 10.21
N ASP A 231 5.95 15.70 11.29
CA ASP A 231 4.50 15.80 11.20
C ASP A 231 4.05 17.08 10.50
N GLY A 232 3.00 16.95 9.67
CA GLY A 232 2.45 18.03 8.87
C GLY A 232 3.25 18.39 7.61
N TYR A 233 4.37 17.75 7.31
CA TYR A 233 5.20 18.00 6.11
C TYR A 233 5.24 16.81 5.17
N ILE A 234 5.46 17.06 3.87
CA ILE A 234 5.76 16.05 2.85
C ILE A 234 6.91 16.48 1.94
N ILE A 235 7.55 15.49 1.35
CA ILE A 235 8.59 15.68 0.33
C ILE A 235 8.08 15.26 -1.03
N PHE A 236 8.33 16.10 -2.05
CA PHE A 236 8.10 15.79 -3.45
C PHE A 236 9.43 15.47 -4.14
N PRO A 237 9.75 14.18 -4.34
CA PRO A 237 10.81 13.77 -5.26
C PRO A 237 10.50 14.25 -6.68
N LYS A 238 11.53 14.46 -7.50
CA LYS A 238 11.39 15.02 -8.88
C LYS A 238 10.44 14.25 -9.79
N HIS A 239 10.26 12.96 -9.57
CA HIS A 239 9.38 12.10 -10.37
C HIS A 239 7.90 12.14 -9.96
N LEU A 240 7.57 12.71 -8.79
CA LEU A 240 6.20 12.79 -8.28
C LEU A 240 5.58 14.16 -8.60
N LYS A 241 4.39 14.12 -9.17
CA LYS A 241 3.64 15.32 -9.56
C LYS A 241 2.23 15.38 -8.96
N ALA A 242 1.82 14.37 -8.21
CA ALA A 242 0.48 14.30 -7.65
C ALA A 242 0.27 15.39 -6.59
N ASN A 243 -0.83 16.13 -6.71
CA ASN A 243 -1.22 17.17 -5.78
C ASN A 243 -2.47 16.70 -5.02
N LEU A 244 -2.24 15.89 -3.98
CA LEU A 244 -3.29 15.36 -3.13
C LEU A 244 -3.47 16.24 -1.89
N VAL A 245 -4.49 15.98 -1.08
CA VAL A 245 -4.74 16.64 0.20
C VAL A 245 -4.30 15.76 1.36
N GLY A 246 -4.74 14.49 1.36
CA GLY A 246 -4.36 13.49 2.35
C GLY A 246 -3.14 12.69 1.89
N TYR A 247 -2.28 12.35 2.84
CA TYR A 247 -1.06 11.58 2.63
C TYR A 247 -0.83 10.59 3.76
N HIS A 248 -0.04 9.57 3.50
CA HIS A 248 0.38 8.56 4.47
C HIS A 248 1.85 8.18 4.25
N GLY A 249 2.36 7.21 5.01
CA GLY A 249 3.72 6.69 4.91
C GLY A 249 4.66 7.21 6.00
N GLY A 250 4.16 8.09 6.89
CA GLY A 250 4.85 8.50 8.12
C GLY A 250 4.54 7.56 9.28
N ILE A 251 4.85 8.04 10.49
CA ILE A 251 4.66 7.29 11.74
C ILE A 251 3.80 8.07 12.75
N THR A 252 3.00 9.02 12.29
CA THR A 252 2.07 9.71 13.19
C THR A 252 0.95 8.78 13.66
N GLU A 253 0.27 9.16 14.73
CA GLU A 253 -0.84 8.38 15.27
C GLU A 253 -1.96 8.22 14.24
N GLU A 254 -2.25 9.26 13.48
CA GLU A 254 -3.26 9.29 12.42
C GLU A 254 -2.92 8.36 11.25
N GLU A 255 -1.64 8.18 10.95
CA GLU A 255 -1.16 7.31 9.88
C GLU A 255 -1.04 5.85 10.31
N MET A 256 -0.69 5.60 11.60
CA MET A 256 -0.39 4.26 12.12
C MET A 256 -1.58 3.55 12.78
N ARG A 257 -2.59 4.28 13.26
CA ARG A 257 -3.78 3.67 13.82
C ARG A 257 -4.75 3.24 12.74
N VAL A 258 -5.12 1.97 12.78
CA VAL A 258 -6.11 1.38 11.89
C VAL A 258 -7.26 0.78 12.69
N PRO A 259 -8.48 0.75 12.15
CA PRO A 259 -9.60 0.08 12.81
C PRO A 259 -9.37 -1.45 12.84
N VAL A 260 -9.87 -2.10 13.88
CA VAL A 260 -10.04 -3.56 13.94
C VAL A 260 -11.46 -3.81 14.42
N ILE A 261 -12.36 -4.11 13.50
CA ILE A 261 -13.79 -4.31 13.76
C ILE A 261 -14.15 -5.75 13.46
N GLU A 262 -14.64 -6.45 14.46
CA GLU A 262 -15.10 -7.84 14.35
C GLU A 262 -16.63 -7.91 14.31
N ILE A 263 -17.17 -8.60 13.32
CA ILE A 263 -18.60 -8.84 13.18
C ILE A 263 -18.83 -10.35 13.11
N ILE A 264 -19.66 -10.87 14.02
CA ILE A 264 -19.98 -12.29 14.10
C ILE A 264 -21.49 -12.44 13.92
N ASN A 265 -21.89 -13.06 12.81
CA ASN A 265 -23.28 -13.44 12.58
C ASN A 265 -23.48 -14.87 13.14
N PHE A 266 -24.48 -15.03 14.05
CA PHE A 266 -24.79 -16.30 14.72
C PHE A 266 -25.95 -17.04 14.02
#